data_62aa7a832c4b3d492ee8619168333ddd
#
_entry.id   62aa7a832c4b3d492ee8619168333ddd
#
_cell.length_a   1.000
_cell.length_b   1.000
_cell.length_c   1.000
_cell.angle_alpha   90.00
_cell.angle_beta   90.00
_cell.angle_gamma   90.00
#
_symmetry.space_group_name_H-M   'P 1'
#
loop_
_entity.id
_entity.type
_entity.pdbx_description
1 polymer ?
#
loop_
_entity_poly.entity_id
_entity_poly.type
_entity_poly.pdbx_seq_one_letter_code
_entity_poly.pdbx_strand_id
1 'polypeptide(L)'
;MILFLIMVYMKLRDWIDIKKLNWEYLSENPNGIKLLKENQHKINWSYLSSNINAIELLKENQNKINWYWLSSNPNVIDLLKENQDKIDWYILSKNENAIELLKENQDKIDWYYLSEHSKDIELLKANYNKINWRLLSSNENAIELLTENQDKIHWDLLSGNSKAIELLKENQDKINWCYLSFNYNAIELLKENPNKIDWCYLSLNPKAIEVLKANQDKINWKRFSENSSIFELNYEKMRENNQEMYEDLIKEVMKPSRVFKDPDYDYLEELFGD
;
A
#
# COMPACT_ATOMS: atom_id res chain seq x y z
N MET A 1 12.30 -13.83 4.39
CA MET A 1 12.42 -15.31 4.26
C MET A 1 11.10 -15.97 3.89
N ILE A 2 9.99 -15.73 4.59
CA ILE A 2 8.66 -16.33 4.27
C ILE A 2 8.12 -15.88 2.89
N LEU A 3 8.21 -14.60 2.54
CA LEU A 3 7.79 -14.08 1.22
C LEU A 3 8.61 -14.69 0.06
N PHE A 4 9.91 -14.90 0.26
CA PHE A 4 10.78 -15.52 -0.75
C PHE A 4 10.45 -17.01 -0.97
N LEU A 5 10.11 -17.73 0.11
CA LEU A 5 9.65 -19.13 0.03
C LEU A 5 8.31 -19.24 -0.71
N ILE A 6 7.38 -18.32 -0.49
CA ILE A 6 6.08 -18.32 -1.19
C ILE A 6 6.28 -18.14 -2.70
N MET A 7 7.19 -17.26 -3.13
CA MET A 7 7.44 -16.97 -4.55
C MET A 7 8.02 -18.16 -5.32
N VAL A 8 8.84 -19.00 -4.67
CA VAL A 8 9.46 -20.20 -5.30
C VAL A 8 8.40 -21.24 -5.70
N TYR A 9 7.26 -21.27 -4.98
CA TYR A 9 6.18 -22.24 -5.22
C TYR A 9 5.02 -21.68 -6.06
N MET A 10 5.07 -20.41 -6.51
CA MET A 10 4.03 -19.85 -7.37
C MET A 10 4.05 -20.52 -8.74
N LYS A 11 2.93 -21.09 -9.14
CA LYS A 11 2.69 -21.59 -10.50
C LYS A 11 1.41 -20.97 -11.08
N LEU A 12 1.34 -20.89 -12.40
CA LEU A 12 0.09 -20.55 -13.07
C LEU A 12 -0.94 -21.64 -12.72
N ARG A 13 -2.17 -21.25 -12.41
CA ARG A 13 -3.24 -22.21 -12.13
C ARG A 13 -3.55 -23.03 -13.36
N ASP A 14 -3.80 -24.32 -13.21
CA ASP A 14 -3.92 -25.30 -14.31
C ASP A 14 -5.07 -24.98 -15.31
N TRP A 15 -6.08 -24.24 -14.86
CA TRP A 15 -7.20 -23.80 -15.71
C TRP A 15 -6.92 -22.55 -16.54
N ILE A 16 -5.78 -21.88 -16.35
CA ILE A 16 -5.42 -20.66 -17.07
C ILE A 16 -4.67 -21.01 -18.35
N ASP A 17 -5.25 -20.65 -19.50
CA ASP A 17 -4.57 -20.76 -20.79
C ASP A 17 -3.53 -19.64 -20.95
N ILE A 18 -2.27 -20.02 -20.95
CA ILE A 18 -1.12 -19.11 -21.10
C ILE A 18 -1.19 -18.28 -22.41
N LYS A 19 -1.87 -18.80 -23.45
CA LYS A 19 -2.03 -18.10 -24.75
C LYS A 19 -2.98 -16.89 -24.64
N LYS A 20 -3.82 -16.85 -23.61
CA LYS A 20 -4.77 -15.76 -23.34
C LYS A 20 -4.18 -14.66 -22.48
N LEU A 21 -3.00 -14.87 -21.89
CA LEU A 21 -2.38 -13.88 -21.03
C LEU A 21 -1.82 -12.71 -21.85
N ASN A 22 -2.03 -11.51 -21.35
CA ASN A 22 -1.36 -10.31 -21.84
C ASN A 22 0.03 -10.20 -21.20
N TRP A 23 1.08 -10.35 -22.01
CA TRP A 23 2.47 -10.38 -21.55
C TRP A 23 2.99 -9.01 -21.07
N GLU A 24 2.39 -7.91 -21.52
CA GLU A 24 2.73 -6.58 -21.00
C GLU A 24 2.38 -6.50 -19.52
N TYR A 25 1.12 -6.73 -19.15
CA TYR A 25 0.67 -6.72 -17.76
C TYR A 25 1.29 -7.85 -16.94
N LEU A 26 1.54 -9.00 -17.56
CA LEU A 26 2.26 -10.09 -16.87
C LEU A 26 3.69 -9.67 -16.49
N SER A 27 4.34 -8.83 -17.31
CA SER A 27 5.70 -8.35 -17.03
C SER A 27 5.77 -7.50 -15.75
N GLU A 28 4.68 -6.80 -15.40
CA GLU A 28 4.58 -6.03 -14.15
C GLU A 28 4.16 -6.90 -12.96
N ASN A 29 3.59 -8.09 -13.20
CA ASN A 29 3.10 -8.95 -12.12
C ASN A 29 4.26 -9.53 -11.28
N PRO A 30 4.34 -9.23 -9.95
CA PRO A 30 5.42 -9.71 -9.11
C PRO A 30 5.53 -11.24 -9.04
N ASN A 31 4.42 -11.95 -9.20
CA ASN A 31 4.36 -13.41 -9.17
C ASN A 31 4.68 -14.06 -10.53
N GLY A 32 4.81 -13.25 -11.59
CA GLY A 32 5.05 -13.72 -12.96
C GLY A 32 6.51 -14.07 -13.27
N ILE A 33 7.46 -13.77 -12.40
CA ILE A 33 8.92 -13.79 -12.70
C ILE A 33 9.39 -15.14 -13.25
N LYS A 34 8.96 -16.25 -12.67
CA LYS A 34 9.34 -17.58 -13.15
C LYS A 34 8.91 -17.79 -14.59
N LEU A 35 7.65 -17.47 -14.90
CA LEU A 35 7.08 -17.61 -16.25
C LEU A 35 7.75 -16.67 -17.25
N LEU A 36 8.11 -15.46 -16.82
CA LEU A 36 8.83 -14.48 -17.64
C LEU A 36 10.26 -14.94 -17.96
N LYS A 37 10.99 -15.53 -16.99
CA LYS A 37 12.32 -16.11 -17.21
C LYS A 37 12.31 -17.20 -18.29
N GLU A 38 11.26 -18.02 -18.31
CA GLU A 38 11.07 -19.09 -19.30
C GLU A 38 10.65 -18.55 -20.68
N ASN A 39 10.14 -17.31 -20.77
CA ASN A 39 9.58 -16.71 -21.98
C ASN A 39 10.13 -15.29 -22.23
N GLN A 40 11.43 -15.10 -22.14
CA GLN A 40 12.07 -13.78 -22.18
C GLN A 40 11.77 -12.96 -23.47
N HIS A 41 11.49 -13.64 -24.58
CA HIS A 41 11.13 -12.99 -25.85
C HIS A 41 9.76 -12.29 -25.83
N LYS A 42 8.92 -12.56 -24.81
CA LYS A 42 7.60 -11.96 -24.63
C LYS A 42 7.58 -10.85 -23.59
N ILE A 43 8.70 -10.60 -22.91
CA ILE A 43 8.78 -9.61 -21.84
C ILE A 43 8.62 -8.20 -22.42
N ASN A 44 7.70 -7.43 -21.86
CA ASN A 44 7.72 -5.98 -21.97
C ASN A 44 8.67 -5.41 -20.91
N TRP A 45 9.88 -5.01 -21.35
CA TRP A 45 10.95 -4.56 -20.45
C TRP A 45 10.62 -3.24 -19.72
N SER A 46 9.75 -2.39 -20.28
CA SER A 46 9.29 -1.19 -19.59
C SER A 46 8.46 -1.55 -18.37
N TYR A 47 7.46 -2.43 -18.53
CA TYR A 47 6.66 -2.92 -17.40
C TYR A 47 7.48 -3.78 -16.42
N LEU A 48 8.42 -4.58 -16.93
CA LEU A 48 9.31 -5.36 -16.06
C LEU A 48 10.18 -4.46 -15.19
N SER A 49 10.57 -3.27 -15.67
CA SER A 49 11.43 -2.36 -14.90
C SER A 49 10.75 -1.84 -13.62
N SER A 50 9.42 -1.74 -13.58
CA SER A 50 8.64 -1.40 -12.37
C SER A 50 8.35 -2.61 -11.47
N ASN A 51 8.57 -3.85 -11.97
CA ASN A 51 8.27 -5.05 -11.21
C ASN A 51 9.22 -5.25 -10.03
N ILE A 52 8.68 -5.19 -8.81
CA ILE A 52 9.44 -5.24 -7.55
C ILE A 52 10.24 -6.53 -7.34
N ASN A 53 9.91 -7.60 -8.07
CA ASN A 53 10.55 -8.91 -7.94
C ASN A 53 11.47 -9.24 -9.11
N ALA A 54 11.63 -8.33 -10.09
CA ALA A 54 12.40 -8.57 -11.31
C ALA A 54 13.91 -8.26 -11.21
N ILE A 55 14.43 -7.93 -10.04
CA ILE A 55 15.78 -7.39 -9.83
C ILE A 55 16.86 -8.20 -10.54
N GLU A 56 16.90 -9.54 -10.35
CA GLU A 56 17.91 -10.40 -10.95
C GLU A 56 17.81 -10.40 -12.48
N LEU A 57 16.59 -10.47 -13.02
CA LEU A 57 16.35 -10.46 -14.46
C LEU A 57 16.75 -9.11 -15.10
N LEU A 58 16.54 -8.01 -14.37
CA LEU A 58 16.95 -6.67 -14.79
C LEU A 58 18.49 -6.52 -14.73
N LYS A 59 19.16 -7.02 -13.70
CA LYS A 59 20.63 -7.02 -13.60
C LYS A 59 21.30 -7.79 -14.75
N GLU A 60 20.71 -8.90 -15.14
CA GLU A 60 21.21 -9.71 -16.27
C GLU A 60 20.96 -9.05 -17.64
N ASN A 61 20.03 -8.08 -17.74
CA ASN A 61 19.59 -7.47 -19.00
C ASN A 61 19.59 -5.94 -18.93
N GLN A 62 20.63 -5.33 -18.41
CA GLN A 62 20.69 -3.88 -18.15
C GLN A 62 20.46 -3.00 -19.40
N ASN A 63 20.80 -3.49 -20.57
CA ASN A 63 20.58 -2.79 -21.85
C ASN A 63 19.10 -2.70 -22.26
N LYS A 64 18.22 -3.43 -21.60
CA LYS A 64 16.76 -3.45 -21.86
C LYS A 64 15.96 -2.68 -20.81
N ILE A 65 16.63 -2.16 -19.77
CA ILE A 65 15.98 -1.45 -18.67
C ILE A 65 15.36 -0.15 -19.19
N ASN A 66 14.11 0.09 -18.82
CA ASN A 66 13.48 1.39 -18.88
C ASN A 66 13.75 2.14 -17.57
N TRP A 67 14.69 3.06 -17.58
CA TRP A 67 15.18 3.76 -16.38
C TRP A 67 14.12 4.68 -15.74
N TYR A 68 13.18 5.21 -16.53
CA TYR A 68 12.02 5.95 -16.01
C TYR A 68 11.20 5.07 -15.06
N TRP A 69 10.77 3.89 -15.52
CA TRP A 69 10.01 2.95 -14.71
C TRP A 69 10.85 2.32 -13.59
N LEU A 70 12.14 2.09 -13.83
CA LEU A 70 13.04 1.57 -12.80
C LEU A 70 13.19 2.54 -11.63
N SER A 71 13.22 3.85 -11.88
CA SER A 71 13.34 4.87 -10.83
C SER A 71 12.18 4.83 -9.82
N SER A 72 11.01 4.32 -10.21
CA SER A 72 9.87 4.11 -9.31
C SER A 72 9.94 2.82 -8.50
N ASN A 73 10.81 1.87 -8.87
CA ASN A 73 10.87 0.56 -8.23
C ASN A 73 11.60 0.64 -6.87
N PRO A 74 10.91 0.31 -5.75
CA PRO A 74 11.50 0.49 -4.41
C PRO A 74 12.64 -0.50 -4.09
N ASN A 75 12.77 -1.59 -4.86
CA ASN A 75 13.68 -2.68 -4.53
C ASN A 75 15.01 -2.63 -5.30
N VAL A 76 15.24 -1.61 -6.13
CA VAL A 76 16.42 -1.54 -7.02
C VAL A 76 17.37 -0.38 -6.71
N ILE A 77 17.31 0.17 -5.50
CA ILE A 77 18.09 1.36 -5.11
C ILE A 77 19.58 1.17 -5.36
N ASP A 78 20.14 -0.01 -5.10
CA ASP A 78 21.57 -0.29 -5.36
C ASP A 78 21.90 -0.19 -6.86
N LEU A 79 21.03 -0.73 -7.74
CA LEU A 79 21.22 -0.62 -9.19
C LEU A 79 21.11 0.83 -9.68
N LEU A 80 20.26 1.63 -9.06
CA LEU A 80 20.15 3.07 -9.34
C LEU A 80 21.40 3.83 -8.86
N LYS A 81 21.96 3.49 -7.70
CA LYS A 81 23.20 4.08 -7.20
C LYS A 81 24.38 3.87 -8.16
N GLU A 82 24.45 2.69 -8.76
CA GLU A 82 25.50 2.35 -9.74
C GLU A 82 25.31 3.06 -11.10
N ASN A 83 24.11 3.59 -11.40
CA ASN A 83 23.75 4.16 -12.71
C ASN A 83 23.07 5.52 -12.56
N GLN A 84 23.63 6.42 -11.76
CA GLN A 84 23.00 7.71 -11.42
C GLN A 84 22.76 8.63 -12.62
N ASP A 85 23.52 8.47 -13.70
CA ASP A 85 23.38 9.18 -14.96
C ASP A 85 22.09 8.82 -15.72
N LYS A 86 21.47 7.68 -15.40
CA LYS A 86 20.26 7.15 -16.04
C LYS A 86 18.99 7.36 -15.21
N ILE A 87 19.12 7.83 -13.97
CA ILE A 87 17.98 8.03 -13.05
C ILE A 87 17.06 9.13 -13.58
N ASP A 88 15.78 8.84 -13.60
CA ASP A 88 14.74 9.87 -13.63
C ASP A 88 14.49 10.39 -12.21
N TRP A 89 15.09 11.52 -11.88
CA TRP A 89 15.07 12.11 -10.54
C TRP A 89 13.68 12.62 -10.11
N TYR A 90 12.84 12.99 -11.09
CA TYR A 90 11.44 13.33 -10.84
C TYR A 90 10.65 12.12 -10.32
N ILE A 91 10.82 10.99 -11.00
CA ILE A 91 10.19 9.74 -10.57
C ILE A 91 10.81 9.21 -9.27
N LEU A 92 12.15 9.30 -9.14
CA LEU A 92 12.84 8.86 -7.93
C LEU A 92 12.38 9.63 -6.69
N SER A 93 12.03 10.91 -6.82
CA SER A 93 11.55 11.74 -5.70
C SER A 93 10.21 11.25 -5.11
N LYS A 94 9.49 10.35 -5.81
CA LYS A 94 8.29 9.65 -5.32
C LYS A 94 8.61 8.32 -4.62
N ASN A 95 9.83 7.83 -4.77
CA ASN A 95 10.25 6.53 -4.27
C ASN A 95 10.69 6.63 -2.80
N GLU A 96 9.86 6.15 -1.88
CA GLU A 96 10.09 6.24 -0.44
C GLU A 96 11.40 5.56 0.01
N ASN A 97 11.89 4.54 -0.72
CA ASN A 97 13.12 3.83 -0.40
C ASN A 97 14.37 4.54 -0.92
N ALA A 98 14.22 5.60 -1.75
CA ALA A 98 15.34 6.32 -2.35
C ALA A 98 15.88 7.46 -1.49
N ILE A 99 15.40 7.63 -0.25
CA ILE A 99 15.69 8.82 0.57
C ILE A 99 17.20 9.08 0.77
N GLU A 100 18.00 8.04 0.99
CA GLU A 100 19.45 8.20 1.17
C GLU A 100 20.12 8.66 -0.14
N LEU A 101 19.70 8.11 -1.29
CA LEU A 101 20.20 8.54 -2.60
C LEU A 101 19.79 9.98 -2.93
N LEU A 102 18.59 10.40 -2.51
CA LEU A 102 18.11 11.78 -2.64
C LEU A 102 18.90 12.74 -1.73
N LYS A 103 19.25 12.33 -0.51
CA LYS A 103 20.11 13.13 0.39
C LYS A 103 21.48 13.43 -0.20
N GLU A 104 22.05 12.47 -0.91
CA GLU A 104 23.35 12.61 -1.59
C GLU A 104 23.27 13.50 -2.85
N ASN A 105 22.04 13.73 -3.41
CA ASN A 105 21.80 14.45 -4.66
C ASN A 105 20.69 15.50 -4.52
N GLN A 106 20.80 16.37 -3.54
CA GLN A 106 19.73 17.32 -3.19
C GLN A 106 19.41 18.36 -4.28
N ASP A 107 20.33 18.61 -5.20
CA ASP A 107 20.14 19.46 -6.35
C ASP A 107 19.21 18.87 -7.41
N LYS A 108 19.00 17.56 -7.38
CA LYS A 108 18.17 16.79 -8.32
C LYS A 108 16.79 16.44 -7.79
N ILE A 109 16.51 16.75 -6.51
CA ILE A 109 15.23 16.43 -5.87
C ILE A 109 14.10 17.25 -6.48
N ASP A 110 13.01 16.58 -6.85
CA ASP A 110 11.73 17.23 -7.06
C ASP A 110 11.03 17.46 -5.72
N TRP A 111 11.17 18.67 -5.19
CA TRP A 111 10.65 19.06 -3.87
C TRP A 111 9.12 19.08 -3.82
N TYR A 112 8.44 19.16 -4.98
CA TYR A 112 6.99 19.07 -5.06
C TYR A 112 6.51 17.71 -4.56
N TYR A 113 7.05 16.61 -5.15
CA TYR A 113 6.68 15.26 -4.75
C TYR A 113 7.27 14.84 -3.42
N LEU A 114 8.49 15.26 -3.13
CA LEU A 114 9.10 14.93 -1.83
C LEU A 114 8.30 15.51 -0.68
N SER A 115 7.75 16.73 -0.82
CA SER A 115 6.90 17.33 0.22
C SER A 115 5.64 16.50 0.50
N GLU A 116 5.04 15.89 -0.51
CA GLU A 116 3.80 15.11 -0.37
C GLU A 116 4.03 13.72 0.24
N HIS A 117 5.16 13.08 -0.10
CA HIS A 117 5.32 11.64 0.16
C HIS A 117 6.45 11.29 1.13
N SER A 118 7.34 12.24 1.45
CA SER A 118 8.49 11.93 2.29
C SER A 118 8.09 11.47 3.70
N LYS A 119 8.75 10.41 4.16
CA LYS A 119 8.77 10.00 5.56
C LYS A 119 9.90 10.68 6.35
N ASP A 120 10.90 11.21 5.65
CA ASP A 120 12.04 11.91 6.26
C ASP A 120 11.73 13.40 6.39
N ILE A 121 11.14 13.77 7.51
CA ILE A 121 10.77 15.16 7.81
C ILE A 121 12.00 16.02 8.11
N GLU A 122 13.08 15.43 8.60
CA GLU A 122 14.32 16.15 8.87
C GLU A 122 14.99 16.65 7.57
N LEU A 123 14.91 15.89 6.47
CA LEU A 123 15.36 16.38 5.16
C LEU A 123 14.53 17.58 4.69
N LEU A 124 13.22 17.57 4.93
CA LEU A 124 12.35 18.70 4.62
C LEU A 124 12.66 19.92 5.50
N LYS A 125 12.86 19.74 6.82
CA LYS A 125 13.23 20.79 7.75
C LYS A 125 14.57 21.43 7.36
N ALA A 126 15.56 20.62 6.97
CA ALA A 126 16.86 21.10 6.53
C ALA A 126 16.79 21.93 5.22
N ASN A 127 15.74 21.76 4.44
CA ASN A 127 15.49 22.45 3.18
C ASN A 127 14.18 23.23 3.19
N TYR A 128 13.92 23.91 4.28
CA TYR A 128 12.65 24.56 4.60
C TYR A 128 12.10 25.46 3.49
N ASN A 129 12.97 26.21 2.80
CA ASN A 129 12.60 27.11 1.72
C ASN A 129 12.24 26.39 0.39
N LYS A 130 12.48 25.09 0.30
CA LYS A 130 12.13 24.26 -0.86
C LYS A 130 10.83 23.50 -0.66
N ILE A 131 10.27 23.51 0.56
CA ILE A 131 9.03 22.79 0.89
C ILE A 131 7.86 23.35 0.09
N ASN A 132 7.12 22.47 -0.58
CA ASN A 132 5.78 22.78 -1.07
C ASN A 132 4.76 22.58 0.05
N TRP A 133 4.47 23.64 0.79
CA TRP A 133 3.58 23.63 1.96
C TRP A 133 2.15 23.17 1.64
N ARG A 134 1.67 23.45 0.41
CA ARG A 134 0.37 22.98 -0.04
C ARG A 134 0.34 21.46 -0.04
N LEU A 135 1.31 20.80 -0.68
CA LEU A 135 1.36 19.34 -0.74
C LEU A 135 1.78 18.71 0.58
N LEU A 136 2.65 19.38 1.34
CA LEU A 136 3.00 18.94 2.68
C LEU A 136 1.76 18.79 3.57
N SER A 137 0.73 19.61 3.37
CA SER A 137 -0.52 19.53 4.15
C SER A 137 -1.25 18.20 3.97
N SER A 138 -1.03 17.47 2.86
CA SER A 138 -1.56 16.11 2.67
C SER A 138 -0.64 15.01 3.21
N ASN A 139 0.62 15.33 3.54
CA ASN A 139 1.58 14.34 4.04
C ASN A 139 1.27 13.94 5.50
N GLU A 140 0.88 12.69 5.70
CA GLU A 140 0.54 12.15 7.04
C GLU A 140 1.73 12.15 8.01
N ASN A 141 2.97 12.17 7.53
CA ASN A 141 4.17 12.18 8.36
C ASN A 141 4.56 13.58 8.83
N ALA A 142 3.98 14.64 8.25
CA ALA A 142 4.40 16.02 8.46
C ALA A 142 3.56 16.80 9.48
N ILE A 143 2.69 16.14 10.25
CA ILE A 143 1.73 16.82 11.15
C ILE A 143 2.43 17.72 12.18
N GLU A 144 3.52 17.26 12.77
CA GLU A 144 4.30 18.05 13.73
C GLU A 144 4.85 19.33 13.08
N LEU A 145 5.47 19.20 11.90
CA LEU A 145 6.00 20.34 11.14
C LEU A 145 4.90 21.33 10.72
N LEU A 146 3.71 20.82 10.35
CA LEU A 146 2.54 21.63 10.02
C LEU A 146 1.99 22.33 11.26
N THR A 147 1.97 21.69 12.42
CA THR A 147 1.51 22.29 13.67
C THR A 147 2.40 23.46 14.10
N GLU A 148 3.72 23.34 13.88
CA GLU A 148 4.68 24.41 14.11
C GLU A 148 4.57 25.58 13.12
N ASN A 149 3.92 25.37 11.94
CA ASN A 149 3.85 26.33 10.83
C ASN A 149 2.42 26.50 10.30
N GLN A 150 1.48 26.78 11.19
CA GLN A 150 0.04 26.81 10.87
C GLN A 150 -0.33 27.89 9.84
N ASP A 151 0.46 28.94 9.71
CA ASP A 151 0.30 30.00 8.70
C ASP A 151 0.54 29.53 7.27
N LYS A 152 1.21 28.37 7.09
CA LYS A 152 1.53 27.77 5.79
C LYS A 152 0.63 26.60 5.40
N ILE A 153 -0.28 26.20 6.28
CA ILE A 153 -1.18 25.08 6.04
C ILE A 153 -2.18 25.39 4.91
N HIS A 154 -2.28 24.46 3.97
CA HIS A 154 -3.39 24.42 3.03
C HIS A 154 -4.52 23.57 3.64
N TRP A 155 -5.45 24.24 4.29
CA TRP A 155 -6.50 23.61 5.12
C TRP A 155 -7.41 22.64 4.37
N ASP A 156 -7.67 22.87 3.06
CA ASP A 156 -8.45 21.92 2.25
C ASP A 156 -7.74 20.56 2.18
N LEU A 157 -6.43 20.54 1.84
CA LEU A 157 -5.67 19.29 1.78
C LEU A 157 -5.46 18.67 3.14
N LEU A 158 -5.23 19.50 4.18
CA LEU A 158 -5.13 19.01 5.55
C LEU A 158 -6.42 18.33 6.02
N SER A 159 -7.59 18.81 5.59
CA SER A 159 -8.88 18.20 5.95
C SER A 159 -9.00 16.75 5.49
N GLY A 160 -8.33 16.39 4.38
CA GLY A 160 -8.24 15.02 3.89
C GLY A 160 -7.15 14.16 4.58
N ASN A 161 -6.23 14.78 5.32
CA ASN A 161 -5.13 14.10 5.95
C ASN A 161 -5.59 13.32 7.20
N SER A 162 -5.44 12.00 7.18
CA SER A 162 -5.98 11.12 8.22
C SER A 162 -5.33 11.30 9.59
N LYS A 163 -4.14 11.87 9.65
CA LYS A 163 -3.39 12.14 10.89
C LYS A 163 -3.68 13.52 11.48
N ALA A 164 -4.39 14.40 10.75
CA ALA A 164 -4.58 15.79 11.15
C ALA A 164 -5.79 16.05 12.06
N ILE A 165 -6.48 15.01 12.52
CA ILE A 165 -7.80 15.15 13.20
C ILE A 165 -7.74 16.09 14.40
N GLU A 166 -6.72 15.99 15.26
CA GLU A 166 -6.60 16.86 16.44
C GLU A 166 -6.39 18.32 16.05
N LEU A 167 -5.51 18.59 15.06
CA LEU A 167 -5.29 19.94 14.54
C LEU A 167 -6.54 20.53 13.88
N LEU A 168 -7.35 19.69 13.21
CA LEU A 168 -8.62 20.10 12.62
C LEU A 168 -9.70 20.39 13.68
N LYS A 169 -9.75 19.65 14.78
CA LYS A 169 -10.65 19.94 15.92
C LYS A 169 -10.38 21.30 16.54
N GLU A 170 -9.11 21.69 16.64
CA GLU A 170 -8.71 23.00 17.16
C GLU A 170 -9.00 24.15 16.19
N ASN A 171 -9.19 23.86 14.88
CA ASN A 171 -9.36 24.85 13.81
C ASN A 171 -10.58 24.56 12.93
N GLN A 172 -11.74 24.32 13.56
CA GLN A 172 -12.96 23.88 12.86
C GLN A 172 -13.50 24.89 11.84
N ASP A 173 -13.19 26.17 12.00
CA ASP A 173 -13.53 27.24 11.07
C ASP A 173 -12.77 27.15 9.73
N LYS A 174 -11.66 26.42 9.71
CA LYS A 174 -10.80 26.24 8.52
C LYS A 174 -11.04 24.91 7.79
N ILE A 175 -11.89 24.04 8.33
CA ILE A 175 -12.16 22.72 7.76
C ILE A 175 -12.86 22.81 6.41
N ASN A 176 -12.31 22.13 5.40
CA ASN A 176 -13.05 21.77 4.20
C ASN A 176 -13.82 20.46 4.44
N TRP A 177 -15.12 20.59 4.68
CA TRP A 177 -15.99 19.47 5.07
C TRP A 177 -16.17 18.43 3.96
N CYS A 178 -15.99 18.79 2.67
CA CYS A 178 -15.99 17.83 1.57
C CYS A 178 -14.80 16.89 1.70
N TYR A 179 -13.58 17.43 1.85
CA TYR A 179 -12.38 16.61 2.06
C TYR A 179 -12.42 15.84 3.38
N LEU A 180 -12.93 16.47 4.44
CA LEU A 180 -13.11 15.80 5.74
C LEU A 180 -14.06 14.60 5.64
N SER A 181 -15.12 14.69 4.84
CA SER A 181 -16.08 13.59 4.67
C SER A 181 -15.44 12.33 4.05
N PHE A 182 -14.41 12.51 3.24
CA PHE A 182 -13.62 11.40 2.72
C PHE A 182 -12.57 10.87 3.71
N ASN A 183 -12.17 11.68 4.70
CA ASN A 183 -11.17 11.31 5.69
C ASN A 183 -11.67 10.19 6.61
N TYR A 184 -11.08 9.00 6.52
CA TYR A 184 -11.55 7.81 7.25
C TYR A 184 -11.36 7.88 8.78
N ASN A 185 -10.54 8.79 9.29
CA ASN A 185 -10.38 9.01 10.73
C ASN A 185 -11.29 10.13 11.27
N ALA A 186 -12.06 10.83 10.42
CA ALA A 186 -12.89 11.94 10.81
C ALA A 186 -14.33 11.56 11.21
N ILE A 187 -14.68 10.27 11.28
CA ILE A 187 -16.08 9.83 11.47
C ILE A 187 -16.72 10.43 12.72
N GLU A 188 -16.01 10.48 13.84
CA GLU A 188 -16.54 11.06 15.07
C GLU A 188 -16.80 12.59 14.93
N LEU A 189 -15.84 13.31 14.34
CA LEU A 189 -16.00 14.75 14.09
C LEU A 189 -17.16 15.06 13.11
N LEU A 190 -17.37 14.16 12.14
CA LEU A 190 -18.52 14.26 11.21
C LEU A 190 -19.86 13.98 11.94
N LYS A 191 -19.91 13.01 12.86
CA LYS A 191 -21.11 12.75 13.68
C LYS A 191 -21.47 13.93 14.59
N GLU A 192 -20.47 14.64 15.10
CA GLU A 192 -20.68 15.87 15.88
C GLU A 192 -21.21 17.04 15.01
N ASN A 193 -20.99 16.98 13.68
CA ASN A 193 -21.35 18.03 12.73
C ASN A 193 -22.20 17.51 11.55
N PRO A 194 -23.36 16.88 11.78
CA PRO A 194 -24.11 16.16 10.75
C PRO A 194 -24.57 17.03 9.58
N ASN A 195 -24.81 18.33 9.82
CA ASN A 195 -25.22 19.28 8.80
C ASN A 195 -24.11 19.71 7.84
N LYS A 196 -22.85 19.38 8.15
CA LYS A 196 -21.68 19.72 7.35
C LYS A 196 -21.16 18.56 6.53
N ILE A 197 -21.75 17.37 6.67
CA ILE A 197 -21.36 16.17 5.95
C ILE A 197 -21.61 16.33 4.45
N ASP A 198 -20.58 16.13 3.65
CA ASP A 198 -20.72 15.89 2.21
C ASP A 198 -21.00 14.40 1.95
N TRP A 199 -22.27 14.08 1.69
CA TRP A 199 -22.72 12.71 1.51
C TRP A 199 -22.13 12.04 0.26
N CYS A 200 -21.74 12.80 -0.77
CA CYS A 200 -21.09 12.29 -1.95
C CYS A 200 -19.69 11.73 -1.60
N TYR A 201 -18.91 12.51 -0.87
CA TYR A 201 -17.57 12.08 -0.41
C TYR A 201 -17.65 11.05 0.72
N LEU A 202 -18.62 11.19 1.65
CA LEU A 202 -18.82 10.20 2.70
C LEU A 202 -19.18 8.81 2.14
N SER A 203 -19.91 8.76 1.02
CA SER A 203 -20.24 7.48 0.38
C SER A 203 -19.00 6.70 -0.11
N LEU A 204 -17.88 7.37 -0.36
CA LEU A 204 -16.60 6.72 -0.69
C LEU A 204 -15.82 6.26 0.54
N ASN A 205 -16.17 6.77 1.74
CA ASN A 205 -15.38 6.53 2.95
C ASN A 205 -15.64 5.11 3.49
N PRO A 206 -14.63 4.20 3.51
CA PRO A 206 -14.85 2.82 3.93
C PRO A 206 -15.19 2.67 5.42
N LYS A 207 -14.87 3.66 6.26
CA LYS A 207 -15.21 3.63 7.69
C LYS A 207 -16.58 4.24 8.00
N ALA A 208 -17.29 4.80 7.00
CA ALA A 208 -18.58 5.44 7.20
C ALA A 208 -19.78 4.49 7.10
N ILE A 209 -19.60 3.17 6.98
CA ILE A 209 -20.66 2.19 6.73
C ILE A 209 -21.83 2.33 7.71
N GLU A 210 -21.58 2.46 9.00
CA GLU A 210 -22.65 2.58 10.02
C GLU A 210 -23.39 3.92 9.89
N VAL A 211 -22.69 5.01 9.56
CA VAL A 211 -23.32 6.33 9.32
C VAL A 211 -24.17 6.28 8.06
N LEU A 212 -23.68 5.65 6.99
CA LEU A 212 -24.42 5.50 5.73
C LEU A 212 -25.63 4.59 5.90
N LYS A 213 -25.50 3.50 6.64
CA LYS A 213 -26.60 2.58 6.96
C LYS A 213 -27.74 3.27 7.68
N ALA A 214 -27.43 4.20 8.60
CA ALA A 214 -28.41 4.99 9.32
C ALA A 214 -29.03 6.13 8.49
N ASN A 215 -28.48 6.48 7.31
CA ASN A 215 -28.89 7.59 6.46
C ASN A 215 -28.98 7.17 4.98
N GLN A 216 -29.68 6.09 4.69
CA GLN A 216 -29.73 5.50 3.35
C GLN A 216 -30.30 6.41 2.26
N ASP A 217 -31.14 7.33 2.63
CA ASP A 217 -31.75 8.36 1.76
C ASP A 217 -30.70 9.38 1.25
N LYS A 218 -29.56 9.50 1.93
CA LYS A 218 -28.51 10.47 1.60
C LYS A 218 -27.33 9.83 0.84
N ILE A 219 -27.32 8.50 0.66
CA ILE A 219 -26.25 7.79 -0.01
C ILE A 219 -26.16 8.19 -1.48
N ASN A 220 -24.97 8.60 -1.92
CA ASN A 220 -24.64 8.64 -3.33
C ASN A 220 -24.29 7.21 -3.81
N TRP A 221 -25.29 6.48 -4.31
CA TRP A 221 -25.14 5.08 -4.69
C TRP A 221 -24.09 4.83 -5.76
N LYS A 222 -23.87 5.78 -6.67
CA LYS A 222 -22.80 5.68 -7.68
C LYS A 222 -21.43 5.64 -6.99
N ARG A 223 -21.16 6.57 -6.07
CA ARG A 223 -19.91 6.61 -5.30
C ARG A 223 -19.81 5.45 -4.32
N PHE A 224 -20.92 5.09 -3.69
CA PHE A 224 -20.97 3.99 -2.74
C PHE A 224 -20.60 2.65 -3.38
N SER A 225 -20.90 2.46 -4.68
CA SER A 225 -20.49 1.26 -5.42
C SER A 225 -18.96 1.11 -5.55
N GLU A 226 -18.20 2.20 -5.39
CA GLU A 226 -16.73 2.21 -5.39
C GLU A 226 -16.15 1.92 -3.98
N ASN A 227 -16.98 1.96 -2.93
CA ASN A 227 -16.57 1.78 -1.55
C ASN A 227 -16.28 0.29 -1.26
N SER A 228 -15.05 -0.03 -0.87
CA SER A 228 -14.63 -1.43 -0.61
C SER A 228 -15.38 -2.10 0.54
N SER A 229 -15.95 -1.32 1.46
CA SER A 229 -16.67 -1.82 2.65
C SER A 229 -18.13 -2.19 2.40
N ILE A 230 -18.62 -2.11 1.16
CA ILE A 230 -19.96 -2.64 0.81
C ILE A 230 -20.02 -4.16 0.86
N PHE A 231 -18.85 -4.81 0.88
CA PHE A 231 -18.72 -6.26 1.01
C PHE A 231 -18.24 -6.62 2.42
N GLU A 232 -18.83 -7.64 2.98
CA GLU A 232 -18.42 -8.24 4.25
C GLU A 232 -18.01 -9.69 4.05
N LEU A 233 -17.25 -10.23 5.01
CA LEU A 233 -16.84 -11.62 4.96
C LEU A 233 -18.05 -12.52 5.26
N ASN A 234 -18.35 -13.44 4.35
CA ASN A 234 -19.34 -14.49 4.60
C ASN A 234 -18.72 -15.56 5.51
N TYR A 235 -18.79 -15.31 6.82
CA TYR A 235 -18.23 -16.20 7.84
C TYR A 235 -18.89 -17.59 7.86
N GLU A 236 -20.17 -17.70 7.48
CA GLU A 236 -20.85 -19.00 7.39
C GLU A 236 -20.23 -19.85 6.30
N LYS A 237 -20.11 -19.29 5.08
CA LYS A 237 -19.46 -19.98 3.95
C LYS A 237 -17.99 -20.26 4.22
N MET A 238 -17.29 -19.35 4.90
CA MET A 238 -15.89 -19.58 5.32
C MET A 238 -15.79 -20.74 6.33
N ARG A 239 -16.74 -20.83 7.26
CA ARG A 239 -16.78 -21.89 8.26
C ARG A 239 -17.07 -23.24 7.59
N GLU A 240 -18.03 -23.30 6.68
CA GLU A 240 -18.32 -24.50 5.88
C GLU A 240 -17.10 -24.96 5.08
N ASN A 241 -16.46 -24.07 4.32
CA ASN A 241 -15.28 -24.40 3.51
C ASN A 241 -14.04 -24.72 4.36
N ASN A 242 -13.89 -24.10 5.53
CA ASN A 242 -12.76 -24.36 6.42
C ASN A 242 -12.95 -25.63 7.24
N GLN A 243 -14.17 -26.10 7.46
CA GLN A 243 -14.42 -27.30 8.24
C GLN A 243 -13.78 -28.51 7.59
N GLU A 244 -13.94 -28.71 6.26
CA GLU A 244 -13.25 -29.77 5.52
C GLU A 244 -11.72 -29.62 5.59
N MET A 245 -11.22 -28.38 5.41
CA MET A 245 -9.79 -28.11 5.45
C MET A 245 -9.21 -28.30 6.87
N TYR A 246 -9.94 -27.91 7.92
CA TYR A 246 -9.54 -28.17 9.31
C TYR A 246 -9.57 -29.66 9.66
N GLU A 247 -10.57 -30.41 9.21
CA GLU A 247 -10.62 -31.86 9.41
C GLU A 247 -9.45 -32.56 8.71
N ASP A 248 -9.12 -32.18 7.49
CA ASP A 248 -7.98 -32.74 6.76
C ASP A 248 -6.63 -32.28 7.37
N LEU A 249 -6.53 -31.05 7.83
CA LEU A 249 -5.34 -30.55 8.54
C LEU A 249 -5.16 -31.28 9.88
N ILE A 250 -6.23 -31.46 10.65
CA ILE A 250 -6.21 -32.22 11.92
C ILE A 250 -5.83 -33.66 11.65
N LYS A 251 -6.43 -34.32 10.66
CA LYS A 251 -6.07 -35.70 10.27
C LYS A 251 -4.59 -35.82 9.90
N GLU A 252 -4.05 -34.81 9.21
CA GLU A 252 -2.65 -34.81 8.78
C GLU A 252 -1.69 -34.49 9.92
N VAL A 253 -2.00 -33.48 10.75
CA VAL A 253 -1.17 -33.07 11.90
C VAL A 253 -1.20 -34.09 13.02
N MET A 254 -2.39 -34.71 13.27
CA MET A 254 -2.61 -35.68 14.32
C MET A 254 -2.28 -37.13 13.89
N LYS A 255 -1.60 -37.30 12.74
CA LYS A 255 -1.08 -38.65 12.42
C LYS A 255 -0.18 -39.14 13.55
N PRO A 256 -0.39 -40.35 14.08
CA PRO A 256 0.40 -40.89 15.19
C PRO A 256 1.91 -40.80 14.96
N SER A 257 2.36 -40.99 13.72
CA SER A 257 3.77 -40.85 13.31
C SER A 257 4.34 -39.43 13.40
N ARG A 258 3.49 -38.40 13.51
CA ARG A 258 3.92 -37.01 13.69
C ARG A 258 3.80 -36.53 15.13
N VAL A 259 2.77 -36.99 15.83
CA VAL A 259 2.47 -36.58 17.21
C VAL A 259 3.36 -37.35 18.20
N PHE A 260 3.57 -38.62 17.98
CA PHE A 260 4.34 -39.52 18.89
C PHE A 260 5.76 -39.74 18.34
N LYS A 261 6.48 -38.69 18.03
CA LYS A 261 7.86 -38.78 17.52
C LYS A 261 8.86 -39.23 18.58
N ASP A 262 8.60 -38.87 19.82
CA ASP A 262 9.45 -39.23 20.96
C ASP A 262 8.65 -40.18 21.85
N PRO A 263 9.05 -41.47 21.97
CA PRO A 263 8.37 -42.45 22.78
C PRO A 263 8.46 -42.17 24.30
N ASP A 264 9.39 -41.30 24.71
CA ASP A 264 9.62 -40.96 26.13
C ASP A 264 8.92 -39.63 26.53
N TYR A 265 8.21 -38.96 25.61
CA TYR A 265 7.52 -37.68 25.85
C TYR A 265 6.01 -37.89 26.04
N ASP A 266 5.45 -37.42 27.16
CA ASP A 266 4.01 -37.52 27.44
C ASP A 266 3.24 -36.37 26.77
N TYR A 267 2.88 -36.58 25.50
CA TYR A 267 2.10 -35.64 24.70
C TYR A 267 0.66 -35.42 25.22
N LEU A 268 0.14 -36.35 26.04
CA LEU A 268 -1.20 -36.23 26.57
C LEU A 268 -1.23 -35.30 27.79
N GLU A 269 -0.16 -35.28 28.58
CA GLU A 269 -0.02 -34.34 29.69
C GLU A 269 0.11 -32.90 29.22
N GLU A 270 0.81 -32.65 28.08
CA GLU A 270 0.93 -31.33 27.49
C GLU A 270 -0.37 -30.80 26.86
N LEU A 271 -1.17 -31.68 26.25
CA LEU A 271 -2.41 -31.30 25.55
C LEU A 271 -3.64 -31.24 26.47
N PHE A 272 -3.65 -31.95 27.55
CA PHE A 272 -4.82 -32.14 28.43
C PHE A 272 -4.51 -32.05 29.94
N GLY A 273 -3.26 -31.76 30.31
CA GLY A 273 -2.87 -31.46 31.68
C GLY A 273 -3.44 -30.10 32.11
N ASP A 274 -4.11 -30.06 33.28
CA ASP A 274 -4.76 -28.89 33.86
C ASP A 274 -3.82 -27.70 34.10
#